data_e3cf199c381b183761c035bb11d680e0
#
_entry.id   e3cf199c381b183761c035bb11d680e0
#
_cell.length_a   1.000
_cell.length_b   1.000
_cell.length_c   1.000
_cell.angle_alpha   90.00
_cell.angle_beta   90.00
_cell.angle_gamma   90.00
#
_symmetry.space_group_name_H-M   'P 1'
#
loop_
_entity.id
_entity.type
_entity.pdbx_description
1 polymer ?
#
loop_
_entity_poly.entity_id
_entity_poly.type
_entity_poly.pdbx_seq_one_letter_code
_entity_poly.pdbx_strand_id
1 'polypeptide(L)'
;MSNIINAICCLINNPIINLQATYLGRNRINNVGDALERYVQDLFINGFNLDENQRNLAIREHFSYLGNTSNPPDMMLKGGDAIEVKKIESKNSDLALNSSYPKAILTADSPMITATCKTAENWQQKDMLYVFGIVNGENLQALALVYSVDYAADESVYETIKQRIKTGVETIEGVEFTPTKELGKIKRIDPLGITNLRVRGMWHIENPFKVFSYVYERNFDHAFNFMAIINDEKWQALINRQELISLIEHTPNAQLIDINIKNPNNPAQLKSAKLIQFFVGESA
;
A
#
# COMPACT_ATOMS: atom_id res chain seq x y z
N MET A 1 -12.45 16.78 -1.40
CA MET A 1 -11.98 15.42 -1.71
C MET A 1 -10.92 15.05 -0.69
N SER A 2 -10.99 13.86 -0.12
CA SER A 2 -9.96 13.36 0.81
C SER A 2 -8.70 12.97 0.04
N ASN A 3 -7.53 13.16 0.66
CA ASN A 3 -6.23 12.81 0.11
C ASN A 3 -5.25 12.44 1.24
N ILE A 4 -4.00 12.18 0.92
CA ILE A 4 -2.96 11.80 1.89
C ILE A 4 -2.77 12.83 3.02
N ILE A 5 -2.95 14.14 2.75
CA ILE A 5 -2.83 15.18 3.79
C ILE A 5 -3.90 15.00 4.87
N ASN A 6 -5.16 14.71 4.47
CA ASN A 6 -6.23 14.45 5.44
C ASN A 6 -5.90 13.26 6.34
N ALA A 7 -5.37 12.18 5.75
CA ALA A 7 -4.97 11.00 6.53
C ALA A 7 -3.83 11.32 7.51
N ILE A 8 -2.82 12.08 7.09
CA ILE A 8 -1.69 12.47 7.94
C ILE A 8 -2.16 13.42 9.06
N CYS A 9 -2.97 14.42 8.74
CA CYS A 9 -3.54 15.32 9.76
C CYS A 9 -4.40 14.56 10.77
N CYS A 10 -5.22 13.62 10.30
CA CYS A 10 -6.03 12.77 11.16
C CYS A 10 -5.16 11.90 12.10
N LEU A 11 -4.08 11.31 11.57
CA LEU A 11 -3.12 10.52 12.35
C LEU A 11 -2.46 11.33 13.45
N ILE A 12 -1.96 12.53 13.13
CA ILE A 12 -1.27 13.41 14.09
C ILE A 12 -2.23 13.83 15.21
N ASN A 13 -3.47 14.16 14.85
CA ASN A 13 -4.49 14.58 15.83
C ASN A 13 -5.05 13.41 16.67
N ASN A 14 -4.99 12.17 16.16
CA ASN A 14 -5.57 10.98 16.78
C ASN A 14 -4.59 9.79 16.70
N PRO A 15 -3.48 9.79 17.43
CA PRO A 15 -2.46 8.76 17.32
C PRO A 15 -2.89 7.45 18.02
N ILE A 16 -3.79 6.72 17.38
CA ILE A 16 -4.26 5.42 17.86
C ILE A 16 -3.24 4.36 17.44
N ILE A 17 -2.64 3.68 18.42
CA ILE A 17 -1.64 2.64 18.20
C ILE A 17 -2.12 1.24 18.59
N ASN A 18 -3.12 1.10 19.46
CA ASN A 18 -3.71 -0.20 19.80
C ASN A 18 -4.89 -0.50 18.85
N LEU A 19 -4.62 -1.30 17.80
CA LEU A 19 -5.64 -1.67 16.82
C LEU A 19 -6.67 -2.65 17.39
N GLN A 20 -6.27 -3.52 18.33
CA GLN A 20 -7.17 -4.50 18.89
C GLN A 20 -8.23 -3.85 19.76
N ALA A 21 -7.85 -3.01 20.69
CA ALA A 21 -8.79 -2.29 21.55
C ALA A 21 -9.78 -1.44 20.76
N THR A 22 -9.33 -0.94 19.60
CA THR A 22 -10.15 -0.05 18.76
C THR A 22 -11.08 -0.83 17.82
N TYR A 23 -10.61 -1.93 17.21
CA TYR A 23 -11.29 -2.59 16.08
C TYR A 23 -11.65 -4.06 16.31
N LEU A 24 -10.80 -4.86 16.97
CA LEU A 24 -11.09 -6.27 17.22
C LEU A 24 -12.25 -6.42 18.22
N GLY A 25 -13.16 -7.33 17.93
CA GLY A 25 -14.38 -7.52 18.72
C GLY A 25 -15.58 -6.69 18.26
N ARG A 26 -15.41 -5.77 17.30
CA ARG A 26 -16.52 -5.14 16.59
C ARG A 26 -16.88 -5.97 15.34
N ASN A 27 -18.16 -6.07 15.04
CA ASN A 27 -18.72 -6.92 13.99
C ASN A 27 -17.84 -7.10 12.74
N ARG A 28 -17.43 -8.34 12.45
CA ARG A 28 -16.74 -8.82 11.25
C ARG A 28 -15.23 -8.54 11.13
N ILE A 29 -14.58 -7.97 12.11
CA ILE A 29 -13.12 -7.83 12.10
C ILE A 29 -12.52 -9.05 12.80
N ASN A 30 -12.02 -10.01 12.02
CA ASN A 30 -11.56 -11.29 12.52
C ASN A 30 -10.04 -11.39 12.64
N ASN A 31 -9.30 -10.45 12.04
CA ASN A 31 -7.84 -10.46 12.05
C ASN A 31 -7.23 -9.06 12.05
N VAL A 32 -5.95 -8.98 12.38
CA VAL A 32 -5.20 -7.72 12.50
C VAL A 32 -5.04 -7.01 11.14
N GLY A 33 -5.07 -7.75 10.03
CA GLY A 33 -5.04 -7.16 8.67
C GLY A 33 -6.28 -6.33 8.40
N ASP A 34 -7.47 -6.90 8.67
CA ASP A 34 -8.75 -6.20 8.52
C ASP A 34 -8.84 -4.98 9.45
N ALA A 35 -8.25 -5.08 10.66
CA ALA A 35 -8.16 -3.96 11.60
C ALA A 35 -7.29 -2.82 11.06
N LEU A 36 -6.16 -3.14 10.41
CA LEU A 36 -5.29 -2.15 9.79
C LEU A 36 -5.97 -1.47 8.58
N GLU A 37 -6.66 -2.23 7.74
CA GLU A 37 -7.40 -1.65 6.60
C GLU A 37 -8.50 -0.69 7.11
N ARG A 38 -9.24 -1.08 8.14
CA ARG A 38 -10.26 -0.22 8.75
C ARG A 38 -9.65 1.02 9.38
N TYR A 39 -8.52 0.89 10.05
CA TYR A 39 -7.77 2.03 10.58
C TYR A 39 -7.38 3.02 9.49
N VAL A 40 -6.85 2.51 8.36
CA VAL A 40 -6.50 3.35 7.21
C VAL A 40 -7.74 4.04 6.63
N GLN A 41 -8.87 3.36 6.50
CA GLN A 41 -10.13 4.00 6.10
C GLN A 41 -10.48 5.17 7.03
N ASP A 42 -10.40 4.95 8.34
CA ASP A 42 -10.74 5.95 9.34
C ASP A 42 -9.78 7.16 9.32
N LEU A 43 -8.51 6.97 8.96
CA LEU A 43 -7.57 8.08 8.71
C LEU A 43 -8.06 9.00 7.59
N PHE A 44 -8.57 8.45 6.49
CA PHE A 44 -9.01 9.25 5.33
C PHE A 44 -10.36 9.93 5.53
N ILE A 45 -11.23 9.41 6.40
CA ILE A 45 -12.56 9.97 6.68
C ILE A 45 -12.66 10.67 8.04
N ASN A 46 -11.56 10.74 8.81
CA ASN A 46 -11.57 11.17 10.21
C ASN A 46 -12.61 10.41 11.05
N GLY A 47 -12.59 9.08 10.92
CA GLY A 47 -13.67 8.18 11.34
C GLY A 47 -13.66 7.73 12.79
N PHE A 48 -12.62 8.05 13.59
CA PHE A 48 -12.40 7.48 14.90
C PHE A 48 -13.51 7.74 15.93
N ASN A 49 -14.18 8.89 15.83
CA ASN A 49 -15.25 9.31 16.73
C ASN A 49 -16.65 9.15 16.12
N LEU A 50 -16.77 8.56 14.92
CA LEU A 50 -18.05 8.35 14.26
C LEU A 50 -18.74 7.08 14.75
N ASP A 51 -20.06 7.13 14.90
CA ASP A 51 -20.84 5.92 15.03
C ASP A 51 -20.87 5.14 13.69
N GLU A 52 -21.37 3.90 13.69
CA GLU A 52 -21.32 3.04 12.51
C GLU A 52 -22.14 3.61 11.33
N ASN A 53 -23.24 4.31 11.58
CA ASN A 53 -24.05 4.92 10.52
C ASN A 53 -23.34 6.14 9.93
N GLN A 54 -22.80 7.02 10.76
CA GLN A 54 -22.02 8.17 10.34
C GLN A 54 -20.77 7.73 9.56
N ARG A 55 -20.08 6.69 10.05
CA ARG A 55 -18.91 6.12 9.37
C ARG A 55 -19.30 5.57 7.99
N ASN A 56 -20.38 4.83 7.87
CA ASN A 56 -20.86 4.31 6.57
C ASN A 56 -21.20 5.43 5.58
N LEU A 57 -21.76 6.53 6.05
CA LEU A 57 -22.03 7.70 5.22
C LEU A 57 -20.71 8.35 4.77
N ALA A 58 -19.76 8.58 5.68
CA ALA A 58 -18.46 9.13 5.36
C ALA A 58 -17.68 8.25 4.37
N ILE A 59 -17.72 6.92 4.53
CA ILE A 59 -17.11 6.00 3.56
C ILE A 59 -17.72 6.18 2.17
N ARG A 60 -19.05 6.23 2.06
CA ARG A 60 -19.73 6.43 0.76
C ARG A 60 -19.42 7.81 0.15
N GLU A 61 -19.14 8.80 0.97
CA GLU A 61 -18.75 10.14 0.50
C GLU A 61 -17.34 10.18 -0.05
N HIS A 62 -16.39 9.51 0.62
CA HIS A 62 -14.96 9.66 0.33
C HIS A 62 -14.40 8.57 -0.57
N PHE A 63 -14.93 7.34 -0.53
CA PHE A 63 -14.46 6.22 -1.33
C PHE A 63 -15.41 5.91 -2.50
N SER A 64 -14.83 5.66 -3.66
CA SER A 64 -15.54 5.13 -4.83
C SER A 64 -15.57 3.61 -4.83
N TYR A 65 -14.55 2.97 -4.23
CA TYR A 65 -14.38 1.52 -4.20
C TYR A 65 -13.78 1.07 -2.88
N LEU A 66 -14.32 -0.03 -2.35
CA LEU A 66 -13.71 -0.85 -1.31
C LEU A 66 -13.48 -2.23 -1.88
N GLY A 67 -12.25 -2.70 -1.77
CA GLY A 67 -11.76 -3.91 -2.39
C GLY A 67 -12.16 -5.22 -1.72
N ASN A 68 -11.48 -6.27 -2.11
CA ASN A 68 -11.56 -7.60 -1.52
C ASN A 68 -10.14 -8.14 -1.27
N THR A 69 -10.04 -9.23 -0.54
CA THR A 69 -8.77 -9.86 -0.13
C THR A 69 -7.92 -10.42 -1.29
N SER A 70 -8.41 -10.41 -2.53
CA SER A 70 -7.78 -11.15 -3.63
C SER A 70 -7.27 -10.27 -4.77
N ASN A 71 -7.74 -9.04 -4.88
CA ASN A 71 -7.44 -8.15 -6.00
C ASN A 71 -7.12 -6.73 -5.51
N PRO A 72 -6.04 -6.11 -6.02
CA PRO A 72 -5.77 -4.70 -5.77
C PRO A 72 -6.82 -3.80 -6.48
N PRO A 73 -7.01 -2.58 -6.00
CA PRO A 73 -6.54 -2.03 -4.72
C PRO A 73 -7.50 -2.39 -3.57
N ASP A 74 -7.05 -2.20 -2.33
CA ASP A 74 -7.91 -2.38 -1.16
C ASP A 74 -8.99 -1.30 -1.08
N MET A 75 -8.71 -0.08 -1.59
CA MET A 75 -9.70 0.99 -1.68
C MET A 75 -9.31 2.06 -2.72
N MET A 76 -10.31 2.86 -3.17
CA MET A 76 -10.07 4.03 -4.03
C MET A 76 -10.80 5.24 -3.46
N LEU A 77 -10.09 6.37 -3.35
CA LEU A 77 -10.70 7.66 -3.07
C LEU A 77 -11.44 8.18 -4.31
N LYS A 78 -12.60 8.79 -4.11
CA LYS A 78 -13.36 9.42 -5.21
C LYS A 78 -12.54 10.52 -5.87
N GLY A 79 -12.28 10.37 -7.17
CA GLY A 79 -11.45 11.30 -7.93
C GLY A 79 -10.02 11.44 -7.43
N GLY A 80 -9.56 10.56 -6.54
CA GLY A 80 -8.24 10.59 -5.91
C GLY A 80 -7.47 9.29 -6.10
N ASP A 81 -6.59 8.98 -5.15
CA ASP A 81 -5.62 7.88 -5.22
C ASP A 81 -6.28 6.52 -5.01
N ALA A 82 -5.67 5.47 -5.55
CA ALA A 82 -5.91 4.09 -5.17
C ALA A 82 -4.97 3.73 -4.01
N ILE A 83 -5.47 2.99 -3.03
CA ILE A 83 -4.74 2.69 -1.79
C ILE A 83 -4.63 1.18 -1.63
N GLU A 84 -3.43 0.73 -1.33
CA GLU A 84 -3.11 -0.66 -1.03
C GLU A 84 -2.49 -0.74 0.36
N VAL A 85 -3.10 -1.48 1.27
CA VAL A 85 -2.68 -1.62 2.67
C VAL A 85 -1.93 -2.93 2.84
N LYS A 86 -0.76 -2.89 3.45
CA LYS A 86 0.05 -4.08 3.71
C LYS A 86 0.48 -4.14 5.17
N LYS A 87 0.16 -5.24 5.83
CA LYS A 87 0.67 -5.55 7.16
C LYS A 87 2.05 -6.19 7.06
N ILE A 88 2.98 -5.72 7.88
CA ILE A 88 4.30 -6.29 8.08
C ILE A 88 4.34 -6.88 9.50
N GLU A 89 4.70 -8.15 9.62
CA GLU A 89 4.73 -8.84 10.92
C GLU A 89 6.08 -8.74 11.62
N SER A 90 7.16 -8.47 10.89
CA SER A 90 8.48 -8.30 11.47
C SER A 90 9.20 -7.07 10.95
N LYS A 91 10.11 -6.53 11.75
CA LYS A 91 10.86 -5.29 11.48
C LYS A 91 11.60 -5.28 10.13
N ASN A 92 12.02 -6.46 9.65
CA ASN A 92 12.90 -6.61 8.49
C ASN A 92 12.30 -7.50 7.38
N SER A 93 11.04 -7.92 7.51
CA SER A 93 10.41 -8.76 6.48
C SER A 93 10.14 -7.95 5.23
N ASP A 94 10.43 -8.54 4.08
CA ASP A 94 9.91 -8.08 2.81
C ASP A 94 8.39 -8.34 2.74
N LEU A 95 7.71 -7.59 1.89
CA LEU A 95 6.28 -7.72 1.69
C LEU A 95 5.99 -8.69 0.56
N ALA A 96 5.13 -9.66 0.81
CA ALA A 96 4.59 -10.52 -0.22
C ALA A 96 3.46 -9.80 -0.96
N LEU A 97 3.61 -9.67 -2.27
CA LEU A 97 2.61 -9.09 -3.17
C LEU A 97 1.82 -10.16 -3.92
N ASN A 98 2.00 -11.44 -3.53
CA ASN A 98 1.41 -12.60 -4.18
C ASN A 98 1.76 -12.62 -5.69
N SER A 99 0.75 -12.87 -6.55
CA SER A 99 0.96 -13.02 -8.00
C SER A 99 1.04 -11.68 -8.76
N SER A 100 0.84 -10.56 -8.08
CA SER A 100 0.93 -9.22 -8.70
C SER A 100 2.27 -8.57 -8.36
N TYR A 101 3.01 -8.12 -9.38
CA TYR A 101 4.15 -7.23 -9.15
C TYR A 101 3.68 -5.84 -8.68
N PRO A 102 4.57 -5.06 -8.03
CA PRO A 102 4.20 -3.72 -7.57
C PRO A 102 3.83 -2.84 -8.77
N LYS A 103 2.79 -2.03 -8.61
CA LYS A 103 2.32 -1.14 -9.67
C LYS A 103 2.61 0.31 -9.32
N ALA A 104 3.41 0.99 -10.15
CA ALA A 104 3.66 2.41 -10.00
C ALA A 104 2.36 3.22 -10.13
N ILE A 105 1.54 2.89 -11.11
CA ILE A 105 0.23 3.50 -11.37
C ILE A 105 -0.79 2.39 -11.57
N LEU A 106 -2.00 2.58 -11.08
CA LEU A 106 -3.13 1.69 -11.33
C LEU A 106 -3.89 2.16 -12.56
N THR A 107 -4.14 1.26 -13.53
CA THR A 107 -4.89 1.56 -14.75
C THR A 107 -6.21 0.78 -14.79
N ALA A 108 -7.25 1.37 -15.38
CA ALA A 108 -8.59 0.78 -15.46
C ALA A 108 -8.65 -0.46 -16.36
N ASP A 109 -7.71 -0.64 -17.26
CA ASP A 109 -7.57 -1.79 -18.14
C ASP A 109 -6.77 -2.95 -17.51
N SER A 110 -6.18 -2.74 -16.32
CA SER A 110 -5.41 -3.77 -15.63
C SER A 110 -6.19 -5.09 -15.52
N PRO A 111 -5.60 -6.23 -15.91
CA PRO A 111 -6.25 -7.53 -15.79
C PRO A 111 -6.38 -8.02 -14.35
N MET A 112 -5.70 -7.36 -13.41
CA MET A 112 -5.63 -7.77 -12.00
C MET A 112 -6.75 -7.17 -11.14
N ILE A 113 -7.42 -6.11 -11.61
CA ILE A 113 -8.52 -5.48 -10.87
C ILE A 113 -9.86 -6.11 -11.19
N THR A 114 -10.83 -5.96 -10.27
CA THR A 114 -12.19 -6.49 -10.45
C THR A 114 -13.01 -5.64 -11.42
N ALA A 115 -14.06 -6.21 -11.99
CA ALA A 115 -15.02 -5.45 -12.80
C ALA A 115 -15.67 -4.30 -12.00
N THR A 116 -15.98 -4.54 -10.72
CA THR A 116 -16.52 -3.52 -9.82
C THR A 116 -15.56 -2.35 -9.62
N CYS A 117 -14.25 -2.64 -9.50
CA CYS A 117 -13.22 -1.60 -9.42
C CYS A 117 -13.16 -0.76 -10.71
N LYS A 118 -13.21 -1.40 -11.88
CA LYS A 118 -13.21 -0.72 -13.18
C LYS A 118 -14.36 0.27 -13.36
N THR A 119 -15.53 -0.06 -12.82
CA THR A 119 -16.77 0.72 -12.99
C THR A 119 -17.15 1.56 -11.79
N ALA A 120 -16.31 1.61 -10.76
CA ALA A 120 -16.61 2.32 -9.50
C ALA A 120 -16.79 3.84 -9.70
N GLU A 121 -16.09 4.40 -10.65
CA GLU A 121 -16.20 5.79 -11.13
C GLU A 121 -15.69 5.89 -12.58
N ASN A 122 -15.77 7.06 -13.19
CA ASN A 122 -15.15 7.29 -14.51
C ASN A 122 -13.66 7.65 -14.33
N TRP A 123 -12.77 6.70 -14.59
CA TRP A 123 -11.33 6.85 -14.43
C TRP A 123 -10.55 6.04 -15.46
N GLN A 124 -9.34 6.45 -15.75
CA GLN A 124 -8.40 5.74 -16.62
C GLN A 124 -7.15 5.29 -15.86
N GLN A 125 -6.62 6.16 -15.00
CA GLN A 125 -5.47 5.86 -14.16
C GLN A 125 -5.60 6.54 -12.80
N LYS A 126 -4.98 5.97 -11.80
CA LYS A 126 -4.87 6.51 -10.44
C LYS A 126 -3.46 6.31 -9.91
N ASP A 127 -2.96 7.31 -9.17
CA ASP A 127 -1.76 7.11 -8.37
C ASP A 127 -2.02 6.03 -7.33
N MET A 128 -1.03 5.15 -7.14
CA MET A 128 -1.10 4.08 -6.16
C MET A 128 -0.37 4.53 -4.90
N LEU A 129 -1.11 4.62 -3.80
CA LEU A 129 -0.57 4.90 -2.47
C LEU A 129 -0.47 3.60 -1.69
N TYR A 130 0.74 3.18 -1.37
CA TYR A 130 0.97 2.08 -0.44
C TYR A 130 0.95 2.58 1.00
N VAL A 131 0.22 1.86 1.84
CA VAL A 131 0.17 2.06 3.29
C VAL A 131 0.70 0.81 3.98
N PHE A 132 1.82 0.94 4.69
CA PHE A 132 2.50 -0.18 5.33
C PHE A 132 2.42 -0.03 6.85
N GLY A 133 1.76 -0.99 7.51
CA GLY A 133 1.69 -1.05 8.96
C GLY A 133 2.56 -2.16 9.54
N ILE A 134 3.50 -1.82 10.42
CA ILE A 134 4.22 -2.81 11.23
C ILE A 134 3.43 -3.02 12.51
N VAL A 135 2.86 -4.21 12.63
CA VAL A 135 2.03 -4.57 13.78
C VAL A 135 2.71 -5.69 14.56
N ASN A 136 2.89 -5.47 15.85
CA ASN A 136 3.40 -6.47 16.79
C ASN A 136 2.33 -6.76 17.84
N GLY A 137 1.81 -7.99 17.83
CA GLY A 137 0.63 -8.32 18.63
C GLY A 137 -0.55 -7.43 18.23
N GLU A 138 -0.98 -6.58 19.14
CA GLU A 138 -2.15 -5.70 18.99
C GLU A 138 -1.77 -4.27 18.59
N ASN A 139 -0.48 -3.94 18.69
CA ASN A 139 0.00 -2.58 18.57
C ASN A 139 0.61 -2.29 17.20
N LEU A 140 0.18 -1.19 16.60
CA LEU A 140 0.79 -0.60 15.42
C LEU A 140 2.06 0.13 15.86
N GLN A 141 3.22 -0.45 15.57
CA GLN A 141 4.53 0.13 15.94
C GLN A 141 5.06 1.14 14.93
N ALA A 142 4.66 0.99 13.68
CA ALA A 142 5.03 1.94 12.64
C ALA A 142 4.02 1.94 11.50
N LEU A 143 3.87 3.09 10.86
CA LEU A 143 3.08 3.27 9.64
C LEU A 143 3.90 4.05 8.62
N ALA A 144 3.93 3.57 7.38
CA ALA A 144 4.52 4.29 6.27
C ALA A 144 3.51 4.51 5.15
N LEU A 145 3.48 5.71 4.59
CA LEU A 145 2.70 6.09 3.42
C LEU A 145 3.66 6.49 2.30
N VAL A 146 3.64 5.75 1.18
CA VAL A 146 4.56 6.00 0.07
C VAL A 146 3.81 5.87 -1.26
N TYR A 147 3.95 6.86 -2.14
CA TYR A 147 3.45 6.72 -3.49
C TYR A 147 4.28 5.70 -4.26
N SER A 148 3.60 4.82 -4.98
CA SER A 148 4.25 3.73 -5.69
C SER A 148 5.21 4.20 -6.78
N VAL A 149 4.97 5.34 -7.41
CA VAL A 149 5.88 5.98 -8.38
C VAL A 149 7.25 6.38 -7.80
N ASP A 150 7.36 6.39 -6.48
CA ASP A 150 8.59 6.68 -5.73
C ASP A 150 9.21 5.43 -5.10
N TYR A 151 8.57 4.27 -5.29
CA TYR A 151 8.92 3.02 -4.63
C TYR A 151 9.05 1.83 -5.59
N ALA A 152 8.19 1.75 -6.62
CA ALA A 152 8.19 0.71 -7.63
C ALA A 152 8.70 1.23 -8.96
N ALA A 153 9.39 0.37 -9.72
CA ALA A 153 9.79 0.65 -11.09
C ALA A 153 8.58 0.62 -12.05
N ASP A 154 8.80 1.01 -13.29
CA ASP A 154 7.83 0.92 -14.36
C ASP A 154 7.41 -0.54 -14.61
N GLU A 155 6.17 -0.74 -15.01
CA GLU A 155 5.58 -2.05 -15.26
C GLU A 155 6.40 -2.90 -16.23
N SER A 156 7.01 -2.28 -17.23
CA SER A 156 7.85 -2.96 -18.24
C SER A 156 9.01 -3.76 -17.66
N VAL A 157 9.56 -3.32 -16.51
CA VAL A 157 10.65 -4.03 -15.82
C VAL A 157 10.16 -5.38 -15.32
N TYR A 158 9.02 -5.39 -14.66
CA TYR A 158 8.43 -6.59 -14.07
C TYR A 158 7.85 -7.52 -15.14
N GLU A 159 7.15 -6.96 -16.13
CA GLU A 159 6.53 -7.75 -17.21
C GLU A 159 7.59 -8.44 -18.07
N THR A 160 8.74 -7.79 -18.30
CA THR A 160 9.88 -8.41 -18.99
C THR A 160 10.35 -9.68 -18.28
N ILE A 161 10.52 -9.63 -16.98
CA ILE A 161 10.97 -10.80 -16.19
C ILE A 161 9.90 -11.88 -16.17
N LYS A 162 8.64 -11.50 -15.93
CA LYS A 162 7.50 -12.41 -15.94
C LYS A 162 7.38 -13.15 -17.26
N GLN A 163 7.51 -12.44 -18.40
CA GLN A 163 7.43 -13.02 -19.72
C GLN A 163 8.61 -13.97 -20.01
N ARG A 164 9.82 -13.62 -19.60
CA ARG A 164 10.99 -14.51 -19.74
C ARG A 164 10.81 -15.81 -18.95
N ILE A 165 10.32 -15.73 -17.71
CA ILE A 165 10.04 -16.94 -16.91
C ILE A 165 8.95 -17.77 -17.58
N LYS A 166 7.87 -17.13 -18.05
CA LYS A 166 6.79 -17.80 -18.78
C LYS A 166 7.30 -18.54 -20.00
N THR A 167 8.08 -17.88 -20.85
CA THR A 167 8.69 -18.50 -22.04
C THR A 167 9.61 -19.67 -21.63
N GLY A 168 10.40 -19.52 -20.57
CA GLY A 168 11.23 -20.62 -20.07
C GLY A 168 10.42 -21.85 -19.65
N VAL A 169 9.23 -21.65 -19.07
CA VAL A 169 8.32 -22.77 -18.73
C VAL A 169 7.69 -23.38 -20.00
N GLU A 170 7.36 -22.55 -20.99
CA GLU A 170 6.78 -22.99 -22.27
C GLU A 170 7.75 -23.86 -23.11
N THR A 171 9.05 -23.64 -22.96
CA THR A 171 10.10 -24.36 -23.71
C THR A 171 10.51 -25.69 -23.09
N ILE A 172 9.91 -26.13 -21.99
CA ILE A 172 10.17 -27.45 -21.40
C ILE A 172 9.66 -28.52 -22.35
N GLU A 173 10.58 -29.35 -22.85
CA GLU A 173 10.26 -30.43 -23.80
C GLU A 173 9.42 -31.54 -23.16
N GLY A 174 8.56 -32.17 -23.95
CA GLY A 174 7.80 -33.36 -23.55
C GLY A 174 6.59 -33.07 -22.64
N VAL A 175 6.21 -31.82 -22.46
CA VAL A 175 5.05 -31.44 -21.66
C VAL A 175 4.03 -30.60 -22.41
N GLU A 176 2.75 -30.69 -22.01
CA GLU A 176 1.67 -29.85 -22.54
C GLU A 176 1.54 -28.60 -21.69
N PHE A 177 1.85 -27.44 -22.25
CA PHE A 177 1.71 -26.14 -21.58
C PHE A 177 0.35 -25.49 -21.87
N THR A 178 -0.22 -24.84 -20.86
CA THR A 178 -1.42 -23.98 -21.01
C THR A 178 -1.17 -22.65 -20.32
N PRO A 179 -1.32 -21.52 -21.03
CA PRO A 179 -1.19 -20.20 -20.42
C PRO A 179 -2.24 -19.97 -19.34
N THR A 180 -1.88 -19.22 -18.30
CA THR A 180 -2.77 -18.75 -17.24
C THR A 180 -2.58 -17.25 -17.05
N LYS A 181 -3.41 -16.62 -16.20
CA LYS A 181 -3.20 -15.21 -15.79
C LYS A 181 -1.87 -15.00 -15.04
N GLU A 182 -1.28 -16.06 -14.49
CA GLU A 182 0.02 -16.07 -13.81
C GLU A 182 1.14 -16.50 -14.77
N LEU A 183 1.88 -17.57 -14.46
CA LEU A 183 2.99 -18.03 -15.29
C LEU A 183 2.58 -19.14 -16.23
N GLY A 184 1.76 -20.11 -15.78
CA GLY A 184 1.30 -21.17 -16.63
C GLY A 184 0.83 -22.42 -15.90
N LYS A 185 0.41 -23.42 -16.68
CA LYS A 185 0.05 -24.76 -16.20
C LYS A 185 0.66 -25.78 -17.13
N ILE A 186 1.45 -26.70 -16.57
CA ILE A 186 1.97 -27.88 -17.25
C ILE A 186 0.99 -29.01 -16.98
N LYS A 187 0.53 -29.69 -18.03
CA LYS A 187 -0.47 -30.76 -17.93
C LYS A 187 0.17 -32.12 -18.17
N ARG A 188 -0.50 -33.16 -17.67
CA ARG A 188 -0.21 -34.55 -17.98
C ARG A 188 1.24 -34.94 -17.75
N ILE A 189 1.78 -34.58 -16.58
CA ILE A 189 3.20 -34.77 -16.25
C ILE A 189 3.53 -36.26 -16.03
N ASP A 190 2.58 -37.00 -15.49
CA ASP A 190 2.76 -38.46 -15.21
C ASP A 190 2.25 -39.32 -16.36
N PRO A 191 2.67 -40.61 -16.45
CA PRO A 191 2.26 -41.50 -17.53
C PRO A 191 0.76 -41.76 -17.65
N LEU A 192 -0.01 -41.59 -16.55
CA LEU A 192 -1.48 -41.66 -16.59
C LEU A 192 -2.11 -40.36 -17.08
N GLY A 193 -1.36 -39.27 -17.14
CA GLY A 193 -1.84 -37.96 -17.58
C GLY A 193 -2.83 -37.28 -16.62
N ILE A 194 -2.80 -37.65 -15.35
CA ILE A 194 -3.73 -37.17 -14.32
C ILE A 194 -3.16 -36.04 -13.45
N THR A 195 -1.84 -35.84 -13.45
CA THR A 195 -1.15 -34.82 -12.67
C THR A 195 -0.85 -33.58 -13.50
N ASN A 196 -1.11 -32.40 -12.91
CA ASN A 196 -0.79 -31.13 -13.51
C ASN A 196 0.00 -30.28 -12.51
N LEU A 197 0.95 -29.47 -13.00
CA LEU A 197 1.69 -28.49 -12.23
C LEU A 197 1.22 -27.08 -12.60
N ARG A 198 0.66 -26.32 -11.64
CA ARG A 198 0.41 -24.91 -11.80
C ARG A 198 1.64 -24.12 -11.38
N VAL A 199 2.20 -23.33 -12.31
CA VAL A 199 3.35 -22.47 -12.05
C VAL A 199 2.85 -21.08 -11.66
N ARG A 200 3.22 -20.66 -10.44
CA ARG A 200 2.82 -19.37 -9.87
C ARG A 200 4.06 -18.60 -9.44
N GLY A 201 4.07 -17.30 -9.66
CA GLY A 201 5.07 -16.40 -9.10
C GLY A 201 4.55 -15.76 -7.81
N MET A 202 5.44 -15.54 -6.87
CA MET A 202 5.18 -14.68 -5.71
C MET A 202 6.19 -13.53 -5.76
N TRP A 203 5.67 -12.32 -5.94
CA TRP A 203 6.48 -11.11 -5.92
C TRP A 203 6.68 -10.65 -4.49
N HIS A 204 7.88 -10.18 -4.20
CA HIS A 204 8.23 -9.55 -2.93
C HIS A 204 8.78 -8.17 -3.22
N ILE A 205 8.52 -7.22 -2.33
CA ILE A 205 9.12 -5.90 -2.35
C ILE A 205 9.71 -5.61 -0.97
N GLU A 206 10.87 -4.99 -0.92
CA GLU A 206 11.53 -4.65 0.36
C GLU A 206 10.67 -3.71 1.20
N ASN A 207 10.80 -3.83 2.51
CA ASN A 207 10.16 -2.95 3.49
C ASN A 207 10.53 -1.48 3.24
N PRO A 208 9.54 -0.55 3.15
CA PRO A 208 9.80 0.86 2.86
C PRO A 208 10.73 1.53 3.89
N PHE A 209 10.66 1.14 5.16
CA PHE A 209 11.60 1.65 6.18
C PHE A 209 13.06 1.24 5.91
N LYS A 210 13.28 0.13 5.21
CA LYS A 210 14.61 -0.30 4.75
C LYS A 210 14.98 0.41 3.45
N VAL A 211 14.08 0.49 2.48
CA VAL A 211 14.31 1.15 1.19
C VAL A 211 14.66 2.61 1.35
N PHE A 212 14.00 3.33 2.26
CA PHE A 212 14.19 4.75 2.52
C PHE A 212 15.10 5.04 3.74
N SER A 213 15.86 4.04 4.23
CA SER A 213 16.76 4.21 5.39
C SER A 213 17.82 5.27 5.20
N TYR A 214 18.12 5.67 3.98
CA TYR A 214 19.07 6.75 3.68
C TYR A 214 18.50 8.17 3.88
N VAL A 215 17.18 8.32 4.09
CA VAL A 215 16.49 9.60 4.38
C VAL A 215 15.68 9.57 5.66
N TYR A 216 15.36 8.39 6.19
CA TYR A 216 14.57 8.21 7.40
C TYR A 216 15.07 7.01 8.20
N GLU A 217 15.35 7.22 9.48
CA GLU A 217 15.69 6.16 10.41
C GLU A 217 14.61 6.02 11.49
N ARG A 218 14.10 4.80 11.63
CA ARG A 218 13.10 4.48 12.64
C ARG A 218 13.75 4.40 14.02
N ASN A 219 13.23 5.14 14.99
CA ASN A 219 13.63 5.02 16.38
C ASN A 219 12.78 3.95 17.09
N PHE A 220 13.42 2.89 17.57
CA PHE A 220 12.75 1.76 18.22
C PHE A 220 12.38 2.02 19.70
N ASP A 221 12.86 3.10 20.29
CA ASP A 221 12.46 3.54 21.65
C ASP A 221 11.09 4.24 21.62
N HIS A 222 10.61 4.65 20.46
CA HIS A 222 9.28 5.20 20.34
C HIS A 222 8.22 4.09 20.26
N ALA A 223 7.09 4.30 20.95
CA ALA A 223 5.93 3.41 20.88
C ALA A 223 5.38 3.30 19.46
N PHE A 224 5.43 4.40 18.69
CA PHE A 224 4.99 4.47 17.31
C PHE A 224 5.88 5.39 16.48
N ASN A 225 6.11 4.99 15.24
CA ASN A 225 6.85 5.77 14.25
C ASN A 225 6.02 5.93 12.98
N PHE A 226 6.00 7.12 12.43
CA PHE A 226 5.35 7.42 11.16
C PHE A 226 6.31 8.01 10.15
N MET A 227 6.18 7.58 8.88
CA MET A 227 6.91 8.11 7.74
C MET A 227 5.94 8.26 6.57
N ALA A 228 5.90 9.45 5.96
CA ALA A 228 5.30 9.60 4.63
C ALA A 228 6.30 10.24 3.68
N ILE A 229 6.37 9.71 2.45
CA ILE A 229 7.21 10.26 1.38
C ILE A 229 6.31 10.68 0.23
N ILE A 230 6.40 11.95 -0.14
CA ILE A 230 5.59 12.58 -1.20
C ILE A 230 6.55 13.33 -2.12
N ASN A 231 6.70 12.93 -3.38
CA ASN A 231 7.51 13.66 -4.34
C ASN A 231 6.96 15.09 -4.56
N ASP A 232 7.83 16.01 -4.98
CA ASP A 232 7.47 17.42 -5.08
C ASP A 232 6.35 17.67 -6.09
N GLU A 233 6.27 16.92 -7.18
CA GLU A 233 5.19 17.06 -8.17
C GLU A 233 3.84 16.77 -7.50
N LYS A 234 3.74 15.64 -6.80
CA LYS A 234 2.52 15.27 -6.05
C LYS A 234 2.25 16.25 -4.92
N TRP A 235 3.28 16.67 -4.17
CA TRP A 235 3.14 17.66 -3.10
C TRP A 235 2.54 18.97 -3.59
N GLN A 236 2.99 19.49 -4.73
CA GLN A 236 2.46 20.73 -5.30
C GLN A 236 1.01 20.60 -5.77
N ALA A 237 0.59 19.42 -6.20
CA ALA A 237 -0.79 19.15 -6.61
C ALA A 237 -1.78 19.08 -5.44
N LEU A 238 -1.31 18.84 -4.20
CA LEU A 238 -2.15 18.76 -3.01
C LEU A 238 -2.56 20.17 -2.54
N ILE A 239 -3.84 20.50 -2.68
CA ILE A 239 -4.38 21.85 -2.40
C ILE A 239 -4.41 22.20 -0.91
N ASN A 240 -4.53 21.21 -0.04
CA ASN A 240 -4.64 21.37 1.42
C ASN A 240 -3.32 21.18 2.18
N ARG A 241 -2.17 21.22 1.50
CA ARG A 241 -0.84 21.06 2.14
C ARG A 241 -0.56 22.06 3.25
N GLN A 242 -1.15 23.28 3.17
CA GLN A 242 -0.97 24.31 4.18
C GLN A 242 -1.58 23.93 5.53
N GLU A 243 -2.64 23.12 5.54
CA GLU A 243 -3.24 22.58 6.78
C GLU A 243 -2.24 21.69 7.52
N LEU A 244 -1.53 20.80 6.78
CA LEU A 244 -0.50 19.95 7.36
C LEU A 244 0.70 20.75 7.85
N ILE A 245 1.17 21.73 7.07
CA ILE A 245 2.30 22.61 7.48
C ILE A 245 1.96 23.28 8.80
N SER A 246 0.80 23.92 8.89
CA SER A 246 0.36 24.60 10.13
C SER A 246 0.19 23.64 11.31
N LEU A 247 -0.29 22.41 11.07
CA LEU A 247 -0.41 21.41 12.12
C LEU A 247 0.96 20.98 12.64
N ILE A 248 1.93 20.74 11.74
CA ILE A 248 3.29 20.31 12.11
C ILE A 248 4.01 21.40 12.91
N GLU A 249 3.85 22.69 12.55
CA GLU A 249 4.44 23.82 13.29
C GLU A 249 4.02 23.85 14.77
N HIS A 250 2.87 23.27 15.11
CA HIS A 250 2.34 23.22 16.47
C HIS A 250 2.44 21.83 17.13
N THR A 251 3.10 20.87 16.46
CA THR A 251 3.24 19.48 16.93
C THR A 251 4.72 19.13 17.12
N PRO A 252 5.26 19.15 18.35
CA PRO A 252 6.71 19.01 18.60
C PRO A 252 7.34 17.69 18.10
N ASN A 253 6.53 16.64 18.03
CA ASN A 253 6.96 15.29 17.58
C ASN A 253 6.62 15.01 16.10
N ALA A 254 6.29 16.06 15.33
CA ALA A 254 6.07 15.98 13.88
C ALA A 254 7.05 16.90 13.15
N GLN A 255 7.53 16.47 11.98
CA GLN A 255 8.45 17.25 11.15
C GLN A 255 8.12 17.08 9.67
N LEU A 256 8.33 18.16 8.91
CA LEU A 256 8.29 18.19 7.45
C LEU A 256 9.69 18.57 6.95
N ILE A 257 10.32 17.70 6.16
CA ILE A 257 11.72 17.82 5.75
C ILE A 257 11.80 17.70 4.23
N ASP A 258 12.56 18.61 3.61
CA ASP A 258 12.93 18.48 2.19
C ASP A 258 14.03 17.42 2.03
N ILE A 259 13.78 16.44 1.18
CA ILE A 259 14.69 15.32 0.93
C ILE A 259 14.88 15.07 -0.56
N ASN A 260 15.91 14.28 -0.88
CA ASN A 260 16.08 13.72 -2.21
C ASN A 260 15.97 12.20 -2.13
N ILE A 261 15.09 11.62 -2.93
CA ILE A 261 14.89 10.17 -3.03
C ILE A 261 15.44 9.64 -4.34
N LYS A 262 15.84 8.37 -4.36
CA LYS A 262 16.29 7.68 -5.57
C LYS A 262 15.11 7.42 -6.50
N ASN A 263 15.28 7.70 -7.79
CA ASN A 263 14.29 7.33 -8.80
C ASN A 263 14.26 5.80 -8.97
N PRO A 264 13.11 5.11 -8.79
CA PRO A 264 13.02 3.65 -8.92
C PRO A 264 13.47 3.12 -10.29
N ASN A 265 13.33 3.91 -11.36
CA ASN A 265 13.70 3.52 -12.71
C ASN A 265 15.17 3.82 -13.05
N ASN A 266 15.79 4.75 -12.32
CA ASN A 266 17.19 5.12 -12.48
C ASN A 266 17.76 5.62 -11.14
N PRO A 267 18.28 4.75 -10.29
CA PRO A 267 18.77 5.12 -8.95
C PRO A 267 19.92 6.14 -8.92
N ALA A 268 20.58 6.39 -10.05
CA ALA A 268 21.56 7.45 -10.21
C ALA A 268 20.92 8.85 -10.29
N GLN A 269 19.64 8.93 -10.58
CA GLN A 269 18.87 10.17 -10.58
C GLN A 269 18.15 10.32 -9.25
N LEU A 270 18.16 11.55 -8.73
CA LEU A 270 17.42 11.90 -7.53
C LEU A 270 16.15 12.68 -7.89
N LYS A 271 15.11 12.45 -7.12
CA LYS A 271 13.83 13.18 -7.17
C LYS A 271 13.68 13.96 -5.88
N SER A 272 13.33 15.24 -5.95
CA SER A 272 12.97 16.02 -4.77
C SER A 272 11.64 15.53 -4.20
N ALA A 273 11.56 15.44 -2.87
CA ALA A 273 10.39 14.98 -2.15
C ALA A 273 10.29 15.62 -0.77
N LYS A 274 9.12 15.48 -0.15
CA LYS A 274 8.87 15.81 1.25
C LYS A 274 8.85 14.52 2.07
N LEU A 275 9.58 14.52 3.17
CA LEU A 275 9.46 13.56 4.23
C LEU A 275 8.61 14.17 5.35
N ILE A 276 7.50 13.54 5.68
CA ILE A 276 6.74 13.84 6.87
C ILE A 276 7.02 12.72 7.87
N GLN A 277 7.51 13.08 9.04
CA GLN A 277 7.72 12.13 10.13
C GLN A 277 6.95 12.57 11.38
N PHE A 278 6.50 11.58 12.15
CA PHE A 278 5.79 11.78 13.40
C PHE A 278 6.06 10.58 14.32
N PHE A 279 6.11 10.80 15.61
CA PHE A 279 6.27 9.71 16.57
C PHE A 279 5.39 9.90 17.81
N VAL A 280 5.08 8.80 18.48
CA VAL A 280 4.42 8.79 19.78
C VAL A 280 5.40 8.22 20.80
N GLY A 281 5.59 8.92 21.89
CA GLY A 281 6.34 8.68 23.11
C GLY A 281 7.14 7.39 23.27
N GLU A 282 7.76 7.19 24.43
CA GLU A 282 8.54 5.99 24.69
C GLU A 282 7.66 4.73 24.73
N SER A 283 8.19 3.62 24.19
CA SER A 283 7.55 2.29 24.37
C SER A 283 7.59 1.91 25.85
N ALA A 284 6.44 1.64 26.42
CA ALA A 284 6.32 1.17 27.80
C ALA A 284 6.90 -0.23 27.99
#